data_ff282561a9317b79afd1e76cd8240634
#
_entry.id   ff282561a9317b79afd1e76cd8240634
#
_cell.length_a   1.000
_cell.length_b   1.000
_cell.length_c   1.000
_cell.angle_alpha   90.00
_cell.angle_beta   90.00
_cell.angle_gamma   90.00
#
_symmetry.space_group_name_H-M   'P 1'
#
loop_
_entity.id
_entity.type
_entity.pdbx_description
1 polymer ?
#
loop_
_entity_poly.entity_id
_entity_poly.type
_entity_poly.pdbx_seq_one_letter_code
_entity_poly.pdbx_strand_id
1 'polypeptide(L)'
;MPTNIEDSTAHAHHAATMIEVNTRLRRAIVSNDLSLVKRIVHNNPTILQNPDFDDKSNTSLHLAAKYGHYEIAEYLIDAGHEDEGIARNSDWDTPLMLAAEARQIDVGGMLITKFPRCVPWTNRRGMDALMISARSGALHLVELLLRSQPPADPTAHDDDGNTALHHASAAGELKALRLLLHFGASPLAQNNYSWTPIAYSATAAAEAYFKQLVAEFERQRLSDMNQQREREREKVRQRAGGVRLVTQDDAGSPIAGSQIRTRDDLSALPEPGIEWSPIERRAMTPTEGRNPAGWSFGARVRASSGD
;
A
#
# COMPACT_ATOMS: atom_id res chain seq x y z
N MET A 1 -67.61 -18.84 24.16
CA MET A 1 -66.37 -18.04 24.26
C MET A 1 -65.44 -18.44 23.10
N PRO A 2 -65.43 -17.73 21.96
CA PRO A 2 -64.40 -17.95 20.97
C PRO A 2 -63.20 -17.09 21.33
N THR A 3 -62.08 -17.73 21.53
CA THR A 3 -60.80 -17.16 21.95
C THR A 3 -60.06 -16.56 20.75
N ASN A 4 -59.60 -15.33 20.92
CA ASN A 4 -58.75 -14.52 20.05
C ASN A 4 -57.49 -15.24 19.56
N ILE A 5 -57.55 -15.97 18.47
CA ILE A 5 -56.39 -16.54 17.77
C ILE A 5 -56.06 -15.72 16.51
N GLU A 6 -57.02 -14.90 16.02
CA GLU A 6 -56.82 -14.15 14.78
C GLU A 6 -55.97 -12.88 14.90
N ASP A 7 -55.79 -12.34 16.11
CA ASP A 7 -55.04 -11.09 16.33
C ASP A 7 -53.53 -11.32 16.41
N SER A 8 -53.11 -12.53 16.78
CA SER A 8 -51.67 -12.86 16.88
C SER A 8 -51.01 -13.10 15.52
N THR A 9 -51.78 -13.60 14.55
CA THR A 9 -51.29 -13.87 13.19
C THR A 9 -51.16 -12.60 12.35
N ALA A 10 -52.03 -11.63 12.56
CA ALA A 10 -51.98 -10.33 11.89
C ALA A 10 -50.76 -9.50 12.28
N HIS A 11 -50.37 -9.54 13.57
CA HIS A 11 -49.15 -8.89 14.04
C HIS A 11 -47.88 -9.58 13.55
N ALA A 12 -47.86 -10.91 13.46
CA ALA A 12 -46.72 -11.68 12.90
C ALA A 12 -46.57 -11.45 11.37
N HIS A 13 -47.67 -11.37 10.63
CA HIS A 13 -47.61 -11.05 9.20
C HIS A 13 -47.25 -9.58 8.92
N HIS A 14 -47.60 -8.65 9.78
CA HIS A 14 -47.20 -7.25 9.64
C HIS A 14 -45.71 -7.04 9.95
N ALA A 15 -45.13 -7.81 10.87
CA ALA A 15 -43.70 -7.82 11.17
C ALA A 15 -42.88 -8.44 10.02
N ALA A 16 -43.42 -9.42 9.31
CA ALA A 16 -42.73 -10.09 8.20
C ALA A 16 -42.64 -9.27 6.90
N THR A 17 -43.38 -8.16 6.79
CA THR A 17 -43.36 -7.29 5.59
C THR A 17 -42.57 -5.98 5.79
N MET A 18 -42.21 -5.64 7.00
CA MET A 18 -41.36 -4.47 7.26
C MET A 18 -39.90 -4.87 7.11
N ILE A 19 -39.29 -4.44 6.01
CA ILE A 19 -37.82 -4.52 5.85
C ILE A 19 -37.18 -3.89 7.09
N GLU A 20 -36.38 -4.65 7.81
CA GLU A 20 -35.68 -4.16 9.00
C GLU A 20 -34.95 -2.85 8.69
N VAL A 21 -34.97 -1.94 9.64
CA VAL A 21 -34.38 -0.60 9.48
C VAL A 21 -32.91 -0.71 9.08
N ASN A 22 -32.21 -1.70 9.62
CA ASN A 22 -30.81 -2.02 9.29
C ASN A 22 -30.65 -2.33 7.79
N THR A 23 -31.43 -3.25 7.26
CA THR A 23 -31.41 -3.62 5.84
C THR A 23 -31.82 -2.44 4.94
N ARG A 24 -32.76 -1.61 5.41
CA ARG A 24 -33.17 -0.41 4.68
C ARG A 24 -32.07 0.63 4.61
N LEU A 25 -31.31 0.84 5.70
CA LEU A 25 -30.14 1.73 5.69
C LEU A 25 -29.08 1.24 4.70
N ARG A 26 -28.73 -0.05 4.72
CA ARG A 26 -27.76 -0.61 3.77
C ARG A 26 -28.21 -0.43 2.32
N ARG A 27 -29.46 -0.71 2.01
CA ARG A 27 -30.01 -0.49 0.66
C ARG A 27 -29.92 0.97 0.24
N ALA A 28 -30.23 1.91 1.15
CA ALA A 28 -30.11 3.34 0.89
C ALA A 28 -28.65 3.73 0.60
N ILE A 29 -27.67 3.17 1.34
CA ILE A 29 -26.26 3.40 1.09
C ILE A 29 -25.86 2.85 -0.29
N VAL A 30 -26.19 1.58 -0.59
CA VAL A 30 -25.85 0.94 -1.87
C VAL A 30 -26.48 1.67 -3.07
N SER A 31 -27.71 2.19 -2.91
CA SER A 31 -28.39 2.97 -3.96
C SER A 31 -27.96 4.44 -4.03
N ASN A 32 -27.01 4.87 -3.20
CA ASN A 32 -26.54 6.26 -3.10
C ASN A 32 -27.64 7.28 -2.78
N ASP A 33 -28.64 6.90 -1.97
CA ASP A 33 -29.71 7.81 -1.55
C ASP A 33 -29.34 8.49 -0.23
N LEU A 34 -28.58 9.58 -0.32
CA LEU A 34 -28.16 10.39 0.84
C LEU A 34 -29.38 10.90 1.65
N SER A 35 -30.45 11.28 0.97
CA SER A 35 -31.65 11.82 1.63
C SER A 35 -32.32 10.79 2.52
N LEU A 36 -32.40 9.55 2.02
CA LEU A 36 -32.97 8.43 2.76
C LEU A 36 -32.02 8.01 3.91
N VAL A 37 -30.71 7.98 3.67
CA VAL A 37 -29.70 7.70 4.72
C VAL A 37 -29.84 8.71 5.85
N LYS A 38 -29.83 10.01 5.57
CA LYS A 38 -29.99 11.07 6.58
C LYS A 38 -31.27 10.90 7.40
N ARG A 39 -32.39 10.62 6.74
CA ARG A 39 -33.67 10.42 7.40
C ARG A 39 -33.70 9.19 8.30
N ILE A 40 -33.09 8.07 7.85
CA ILE A 40 -33.05 6.83 8.63
C ILE A 40 -32.17 7.01 9.86
N VAL A 41 -30.96 7.55 9.70
CA VAL A 41 -30.01 7.79 10.78
C VAL A 41 -30.56 8.79 11.80
N HIS A 42 -31.18 9.90 11.33
CA HIS A 42 -31.79 10.88 12.23
C HIS A 42 -32.86 10.27 13.13
N ASN A 43 -33.69 9.38 12.57
CA ASN A 43 -34.75 8.71 13.33
C ASN A 43 -34.27 7.56 14.20
N ASN A 44 -33.09 7.00 13.89
CA ASN A 44 -32.52 5.83 14.57
C ASN A 44 -31.01 5.99 14.74
N PRO A 45 -30.51 6.88 15.61
CA PRO A 45 -29.07 7.16 15.73
C PRO A 45 -28.26 5.95 16.19
N THR A 46 -28.88 5.01 16.91
CA THR A 46 -28.23 3.79 17.41
C THR A 46 -27.79 2.82 16.33
N ILE A 47 -28.33 2.93 15.10
CA ILE A 47 -27.96 2.04 13.98
C ILE A 47 -26.93 2.67 13.05
N LEU A 48 -26.26 3.72 13.45
CA LEU A 48 -25.27 4.44 12.62
C LEU A 48 -24.20 3.51 12.07
N GLN A 49 -23.60 2.67 12.91
CA GLN A 49 -22.58 1.72 12.50
C GLN A 49 -23.17 0.54 11.71
N ASN A 50 -24.31 0.00 12.12
CA ASN A 50 -25.07 -1.05 11.46
C ASN A 50 -24.23 -2.20 10.88
N PRO A 51 -23.45 -2.94 11.70
CA PRO A 51 -22.62 -4.05 11.21
C PRO A 51 -23.47 -5.15 10.58
N ASP A 52 -23.05 -5.66 9.42
CA ASP A 52 -23.71 -6.77 8.74
C ASP A 52 -22.98 -8.09 9.00
N PHE A 53 -23.55 -8.91 9.86
CA PHE A 53 -22.94 -10.19 10.21
C PHE A 53 -22.92 -11.19 9.05
N ASP A 54 -23.80 -11.03 8.06
CA ASP A 54 -23.84 -11.86 6.87
C ASP A 54 -22.83 -11.41 5.80
N ASP A 55 -22.42 -10.11 5.79
CA ASP A 55 -21.39 -9.54 4.93
C ASP A 55 -20.18 -9.08 5.74
N LYS A 56 -19.45 -10.04 6.33
CA LYS A 56 -18.17 -9.80 7.04
C LYS A 56 -18.23 -8.74 8.14
N SER A 57 -19.38 -8.48 8.71
CA SER A 57 -19.60 -7.40 9.68
C SER A 57 -19.25 -6.00 9.14
N ASN A 58 -19.41 -5.79 7.84
CA ASN A 58 -19.21 -4.48 7.24
C ASN A 58 -20.19 -3.46 7.84
N THR A 59 -19.67 -2.34 8.32
CA THR A 59 -20.48 -1.24 8.83
C THR A 59 -20.99 -0.36 7.69
N SER A 60 -21.86 0.59 8.02
CA SER A 60 -22.37 1.59 7.06
C SER A 60 -21.24 2.32 6.33
N LEU A 61 -20.16 2.69 7.04
CA LEU A 61 -19.02 3.38 6.43
C LEU A 61 -18.17 2.45 5.54
N HIS A 62 -18.05 1.16 5.88
CA HIS A 62 -17.41 0.17 5.01
C HIS A 62 -18.14 0.07 3.66
N LEU A 63 -19.47 0.03 3.68
CA LEU A 63 -20.27 -0.01 2.46
C LEU A 63 -20.13 1.28 1.65
N ALA A 64 -20.24 2.45 2.29
CA ALA A 64 -20.07 3.73 1.61
C ALA A 64 -18.67 3.85 0.97
N ALA A 65 -17.63 3.37 1.66
CA ALA A 65 -16.26 3.34 1.16
C ALA A 65 -16.09 2.38 -0.02
N LYS A 66 -16.65 1.17 0.06
CA LYS A 66 -16.61 0.16 -1.00
C LYS A 66 -17.28 0.64 -2.29
N TYR A 67 -18.42 1.32 -2.17
CA TYR A 67 -19.18 1.81 -3.32
C TYR A 67 -18.74 3.21 -3.80
N GLY A 68 -17.89 3.90 -3.05
CA GLY A 68 -17.38 5.21 -3.44
C GLY A 68 -18.35 6.37 -3.23
N HIS A 69 -19.31 6.21 -2.32
CA HIS A 69 -20.34 7.22 -2.06
C HIS A 69 -19.79 8.29 -1.10
N TYR A 70 -19.09 9.27 -1.67
CA TYR A 70 -18.37 10.31 -0.93
C TYR A 70 -19.28 11.07 0.06
N GLU A 71 -20.41 11.60 -0.41
CA GLU A 71 -21.31 12.41 0.40
C GLU A 71 -21.94 11.59 1.56
N ILE A 72 -22.22 10.31 1.33
CA ILE A 72 -22.73 9.41 2.37
C ILE A 72 -21.63 9.11 3.38
N ALA A 73 -20.41 8.81 2.91
CA ALA A 73 -19.26 8.55 3.80
C ALA A 73 -18.95 9.78 4.65
N GLU A 74 -18.93 10.98 4.06
CA GLU A 74 -18.73 12.23 4.78
C GLU A 74 -19.82 12.46 5.83
N TYR A 75 -21.08 12.28 5.46
CA TYR A 75 -22.20 12.40 6.40
C TYR A 75 -22.12 11.41 7.56
N LEU A 76 -21.78 10.14 7.30
CA LEU A 76 -21.63 9.13 8.36
C LEU A 76 -20.52 9.48 9.35
N ILE A 77 -19.39 9.98 8.84
CA ILE A 77 -18.26 10.44 9.66
C ILE A 77 -18.69 11.64 10.51
N ASP A 78 -19.34 12.63 9.91
CA ASP A 78 -19.78 13.84 10.62
C ASP A 78 -20.92 13.53 11.62
N ALA A 79 -21.65 12.43 11.43
CA ALA A 79 -22.63 11.92 12.39
C ALA A 79 -22.01 11.11 13.54
N GLY A 80 -20.69 10.98 13.59
CA GLY A 80 -19.96 10.32 14.69
C GLY A 80 -19.77 8.81 14.51
N HIS A 81 -19.80 8.28 13.27
CA HIS A 81 -19.65 6.84 13.02
C HIS A 81 -18.33 6.28 13.58
N GLU A 82 -17.25 7.07 13.58
CA GLU A 82 -15.91 6.67 14.01
C GLU A 82 -15.48 7.31 15.36
N ASP A 83 -16.40 7.94 16.10
CA ASP A 83 -16.09 8.64 17.36
C ASP A 83 -15.52 7.72 18.44
N GLU A 84 -15.99 6.47 18.49
CA GLU A 84 -15.51 5.46 19.43
C GLU A 84 -14.20 4.79 18.96
N GLY A 85 -13.82 4.97 17.73
CA GLY A 85 -12.65 4.40 17.07
C GLY A 85 -12.92 3.93 15.66
N ILE A 86 -11.85 3.70 14.91
CA ILE A 86 -11.97 3.28 13.52
C ILE A 86 -12.54 1.87 13.45
N ALA A 87 -13.68 1.73 12.77
CA ALA A 87 -14.38 0.47 12.60
C ALA A 87 -13.53 -0.55 11.80
N ARG A 88 -13.61 -1.82 12.20
CA ARG A 88 -13.01 -2.96 11.49
C ARG A 88 -14.07 -4.02 11.25
N ASN A 89 -14.06 -4.60 10.06
CA ASN A 89 -14.90 -5.73 9.77
C ASN A 89 -14.36 -7.05 10.35
N SER A 90 -14.99 -8.20 10.05
CA SER A 90 -14.54 -9.52 10.52
C SER A 90 -13.15 -9.92 10.01
N ASP A 91 -12.70 -9.42 8.87
CA ASP A 91 -11.37 -9.64 8.33
C ASP A 91 -10.35 -8.61 8.84
N TRP A 92 -10.78 -7.73 9.75
CA TRP A 92 -10.04 -6.58 10.25
C TRP A 92 -9.77 -5.50 9.20
N ASP A 93 -10.46 -5.58 8.05
CA ASP A 93 -10.36 -4.51 7.07
C ASP A 93 -10.98 -3.23 7.61
N THR A 94 -10.35 -2.10 7.35
CA THR A 94 -10.88 -0.77 7.61
C THR A 94 -11.66 -0.26 6.41
N PRO A 95 -12.53 0.76 6.56
CA PRO A 95 -13.17 1.41 5.41
C PRO A 95 -12.18 1.88 4.34
N LEU A 96 -10.98 2.35 4.74
CA LEU A 96 -9.91 2.72 3.83
C LEU A 96 -9.42 1.56 2.97
N MET A 97 -9.28 0.37 3.55
CA MET A 97 -8.88 -0.84 2.82
C MET A 97 -9.92 -1.27 1.79
N LEU A 98 -11.21 -1.15 2.11
CA LEU A 98 -12.28 -1.45 1.15
C LEU A 98 -12.36 -0.39 0.03
N ALA A 99 -12.12 0.88 0.34
CA ALA A 99 -11.98 1.92 -0.68
C ALA A 99 -10.81 1.64 -1.62
N ALA A 100 -9.66 1.18 -1.06
CA ALA A 100 -8.48 0.80 -1.83
C ALA A 100 -8.72 -0.42 -2.73
N GLU A 101 -9.41 -1.45 -2.22
CA GLU A 101 -9.78 -2.63 -2.99
C GLU A 101 -10.72 -2.29 -4.15
N ALA A 102 -11.69 -1.42 -3.89
CA ALA A 102 -12.69 -0.97 -4.87
C ALA A 102 -12.20 0.20 -5.75
N ARG A 103 -10.96 0.69 -5.57
CA ARG A 103 -10.34 1.82 -6.30
C ARG A 103 -11.10 3.14 -6.14
N GLN A 104 -11.71 3.37 -4.99
CA GLN A 104 -12.49 4.58 -4.69
C GLN A 104 -11.58 5.69 -4.18
N ILE A 105 -11.10 6.53 -5.09
CA ILE A 105 -10.04 7.51 -4.83
C ILE A 105 -10.53 8.62 -3.89
N ASP A 106 -11.71 9.17 -4.17
CA ASP A 106 -12.23 10.32 -3.44
C ASP A 106 -12.52 9.98 -1.97
N VAL A 107 -13.19 8.85 -1.74
CA VAL A 107 -13.47 8.38 -0.38
C VAL A 107 -12.19 7.95 0.32
N GLY A 108 -11.29 7.25 -0.37
CA GLY A 108 -9.99 6.87 0.19
C GLY A 108 -9.15 8.08 0.59
N GLY A 109 -9.09 9.12 -0.24
CA GLY A 109 -8.39 10.36 0.05
C GLY A 109 -8.98 11.11 1.26
N MET A 110 -10.30 11.15 1.37
CA MET A 110 -10.99 11.70 2.53
C MET A 110 -10.64 10.92 3.80
N LEU A 111 -10.70 9.58 3.76
CA LEU A 111 -10.39 8.72 4.92
C LEU A 111 -8.93 8.87 5.37
N ILE A 112 -7.96 8.97 4.45
CA ILE A 112 -6.55 9.24 4.76
C ILE A 112 -6.42 10.59 5.49
N THR A 113 -7.16 11.60 5.04
CA THR A 113 -7.07 12.96 5.62
C THR A 113 -7.74 13.05 7.00
N LYS A 114 -8.93 12.46 7.14
CA LYS A 114 -9.68 12.50 8.41
C LYS A 114 -9.12 11.52 9.45
N PHE A 115 -8.60 10.36 9.02
CA PHE A 115 -8.13 9.28 9.89
C PHE A 115 -6.71 8.79 9.52
N PRO A 116 -5.68 9.65 9.59
CA PRO A 116 -4.31 9.27 9.19
C PRO A 116 -3.76 8.11 10.03
N ARG A 117 -4.29 7.90 11.23
CA ARG A 117 -3.87 6.81 12.13
C ARG A 117 -4.19 5.41 11.57
N CYS A 118 -5.16 5.26 10.65
CA CYS A 118 -5.51 3.96 10.07
C CYS A 118 -4.58 3.54 8.91
N VAL A 119 -3.74 4.44 8.41
CA VAL A 119 -2.84 4.15 7.29
C VAL A 119 -1.93 2.94 7.55
N PRO A 120 -1.24 2.83 8.71
CA PRO A 120 -0.37 1.69 9.01
C PRO A 120 -1.12 0.45 9.54
N TRP A 121 -2.44 0.49 9.64
CA TRP A 121 -3.16 -0.65 10.16
C TRP A 121 -3.23 -1.78 9.15
N THR A 122 -3.17 -3.01 9.68
CA THR A 122 -3.21 -4.23 8.88
C THR A 122 -4.48 -5.03 9.14
N ASN A 123 -4.93 -5.77 8.14
CA ASN A 123 -6.01 -6.73 8.26
C ASN A 123 -5.49 -8.08 8.82
N ARG A 124 -6.36 -9.12 8.88
CA ARG A 124 -6.01 -10.47 9.37
C ARG A 124 -4.96 -11.20 8.54
N ARG A 125 -4.61 -10.70 7.37
CA ARG A 125 -3.55 -11.23 6.50
C ARG A 125 -2.27 -10.41 6.57
N GLY A 126 -2.18 -9.48 7.52
CA GLY A 126 -1.05 -8.56 7.62
C GLY A 126 -1.02 -7.47 6.54
N MET A 127 -2.02 -7.42 5.63
CA MET A 127 -2.03 -6.44 4.54
C MET A 127 -2.53 -5.08 5.02
N ASP A 128 -1.81 -4.03 4.68
CA ASP A 128 -2.20 -2.64 4.88
C ASP A 128 -2.92 -2.05 3.65
N ALA A 129 -3.37 -0.81 3.76
CA ALA A 129 -4.05 -0.11 2.67
C ALA A 129 -3.14 0.12 1.45
N LEU A 130 -1.82 0.25 1.64
CA LEU A 130 -0.86 0.41 0.55
C LEU A 130 -0.73 -0.87 -0.27
N MET A 131 -0.60 -2.04 0.37
CA MET A 131 -0.54 -3.35 -0.29
C MET A 131 -1.81 -3.64 -1.07
N ILE A 132 -2.98 -3.33 -0.48
CA ILE A 132 -4.27 -3.50 -1.13
C ILE A 132 -4.40 -2.57 -2.34
N SER A 133 -4.02 -1.29 -2.21
CA SER A 133 -4.03 -0.31 -3.31
C SER A 133 -3.08 -0.72 -4.44
N ALA A 134 -1.90 -1.23 -4.09
CA ALA A 134 -0.91 -1.72 -5.05
C ALA A 134 -1.43 -2.94 -5.83
N ARG A 135 -2.08 -3.88 -5.14
CA ARG A 135 -2.71 -5.06 -5.74
C ARG A 135 -3.90 -4.72 -6.62
N SER A 136 -4.74 -3.80 -6.18
CA SER A 136 -5.93 -3.38 -6.95
C SER A 136 -5.58 -2.46 -8.12
N GLY A 137 -4.39 -1.84 -8.15
CA GLY A 137 -3.99 -0.85 -9.15
C GLY A 137 -4.60 0.53 -8.91
N ALA A 138 -4.96 0.86 -7.67
CA ALA A 138 -5.48 2.18 -7.28
C ALA A 138 -4.35 3.22 -7.17
N LEU A 139 -3.73 3.59 -8.29
CA LEU A 139 -2.49 4.38 -8.33
C LEU A 139 -2.55 5.69 -7.54
N HIS A 140 -3.64 6.44 -7.66
CA HIS A 140 -3.78 7.71 -6.94
C HIS A 140 -3.84 7.47 -5.43
N LEU A 141 -4.46 6.37 -4.97
CA LEU A 141 -4.44 6.01 -3.55
C LEU A 141 -3.04 5.58 -3.10
N VAL A 142 -2.29 4.83 -3.92
CA VAL A 142 -0.89 4.51 -3.65
C VAL A 142 -0.07 5.80 -3.45
N GLU A 143 -0.25 6.79 -4.34
CA GLU A 143 0.45 8.07 -4.22
C GLU A 143 0.02 8.85 -2.97
N LEU A 144 -1.28 8.92 -2.68
CA LEU A 144 -1.80 9.59 -1.48
C LEU A 144 -1.31 8.93 -0.20
N LEU A 145 -1.28 7.60 -0.12
CA LEU A 145 -0.80 6.85 1.03
C LEU A 145 0.70 7.08 1.27
N LEU A 146 1.51 7.07 0.20
CA LEU A 146 2.95 7.31 0.31
C LEU A 146 3.31 8.75 0.65
N ARG A 147 2.40 9.71 0.39
CA ARG A 147 2.56 11.14 0.75
C ARG A 147 1.79 11.56 2.00
N SER A 148 1.03 10.68 2.61
CA SER A 148 0.26 10.96 3.83
C SER A 148 1.17 11.27 5.03
N GLN A 149 0.59 11.76 6.12
CA GLN A 149 1.32 12.00 7.36
C GLN A 149 0.58 11.30 8.53
N PRO A 150 1.13 10.19 9.06
CA PRO A 150 2.39 9.54 8.67
C PRO A 150 2.29 8.87 7.29
N PRO A 151 3.41 8.77 6.53
CA PRO A 151 3.41 8.07 5.25
C PRO A 151 3.27 6.56 5.46
N ALA A 152 2.63 5.90 4.49
CA ALA A 152 2.63 4.44 4.45
C ALA A 152 4.06 3.92 4.19
N ASP A 153 4.43 2.84 4.84
CA ASP A 153 5.75 2.23 4.71
C ASP A 153 5.79 1.30 3.48
N PRO A 154 6.56 1.64 2.42
CA PRO A 154 6.68 0.78 1.24
C PRO A 154 7.45 -0.52 1.50
N THR A 155 8.09 -0.66 2.68
CA THR A 155 8.85 -1.84 3.09
C THR A 155 8.07 -2.76 4.02
N ALA A 156 6.87 -2.36 4.46
CA ALA A 156 5.99 -3.19 5.26
C ALA A 156 5.66 -4.51 4.55
N HIS A 157 5.44 -5.58 5.33
CA HIS A 157 5.15 -6.92 4.81
C HIS A 157 3.91 -7.50 5.46
N ASP A 158 3.21 -8.32 4.68
CA ASP A 158 2.10 -9.13 5.13
C ASP A 158 2.57 -10.39 5.89
N ASP A 159 1.64 -11.25 6.30
CA ASP A 159 1.93 -12.47 7.04
C ASP A 159 2.77 -13.49 6.23
N ASP A 160 2.73 -13.42 4.89
CA ASP A 160 3.56 -14.22 3.98
C ASP A 160 4.93 -13.57 3.70
N GLY A 161 5.19 -12.38 4.27
CA GLY A 161 6.39 -11.60 4.04
C GLY A 161 6.36 -10.80 2.72
N ASN A 162 5.21 -10.71 2.03
CA ASN A 162 5.12 -9.95 0.79
C ASN A 162 5.00 -8.45 1.08
N THR A 163 5.72 -7.64 0.32
CA THR A 163 5.60 -6.18 0.34
C THR A 163 4.58 -5.69 -0.69
N ALA A 164 4.23 -4.42 -0.65
CA ALA A 164 3.38 -3.78 -1.66
C ALA A 164 3.90 -4.02 -3.10
N LEU A 165 5.24 -4.13 -3.26
CA LEU A 165 5.87 -4.40 -4.55
C LEU A 165 5.61 -5.83 -5.05
N HIS A 166 5.54 -6.84 -4.16
CA HIS A 166 5.14 -8.21 -4.52
C HIS A 166 3.69 -8.24 -5.01
N HIS A 167 2.79 -7.56 -4.30
CA HIS A 167 1.38 -7.49 -4.67
C HIS A 167 1.14 -6.78 -6.00
N ALA A 168 1.84 -5.66 -6.25
CA ALA A 168 1.79 -4.94 -7.54
C ALA A 168 2.31 -5.80 -8.69
N SER A 169 3.40 -6.55 -8.48
CA SER A 169 4.00 -7.44 -9.47
C SER A 169 3.09 -8.62 -9.80
N ALA A 170 2.50 -9.25 -8.79
CA ALA A 170 1.53 -10.34 -8.94
C ALA A 170 0.27 -9.91 -9.70
N ALA A 171 -0.17 -8.67 -9.49
CA ALA A 171 -1.31 -8.10 -10.20
C ALA A 171 -0.96 -7.57 -11.61
N GLY A 172 0.33 -7.44 -11.94
CA GLY A 172 0.79 -6.86 -13.21
C GLY A 172 0.61 -5.34 -13.30
N GLU A 173 0.51 -4.66 -12.18
CA GLU A 173 0.27 -3.21 -12.11
C GLU A 173 1.59 -2.43 -12.27
N LEU A 174 2.05 -2.31 -13.52
CA LEU A 174 3.38 -1.74 -13.87
C LEU A 174 3.58 -0.30 -13.41
N LYS A 175 2.51 0.51 -13.39
CA LYS A 175 2.57 1.89 -12.92
C LYS A 175 2.74 1.96 -11.40
N ALA A 176 2.10 1.04 -10.67
CA ALA A 176 2.27 0.92 -9.22
C ALA A 176 3.69 0.50 -8.86
N LEU A 177 4.29 -0.45 -9.63
CA LEU A 177 5.70 -0.84 -9.47
C LEU A 177 6.64 0.36 -9.57
N ARG A 178 6.47 1.19 -10.63
CA ARG A 178 7.30 2.39 -10.82
C ARG A 178 7.16 3.37 -9.65
N LEU A 179 5.94 3.59 -9.20
CA LEU A 179 5.65 4.51 -8.11
C LEU A 179 6.26 4.03 -6.79
N LEU A 180 6.06 2.75 -6.44
CA LEU A 180 6.63 2.16 -5.23
C LEU A 180 8.16 2.21 -5.20
N LEU A 181 8.83 1.90 -6.33
CA LEU A 181 10.28 2.02 -6.45
C LEU A 181 10.76 3.47 -6.25
N HIS A 182 10.01 4.44 -6.79
CA HIS A 182 10.33 5.86 -6.61
C HIS A 182 10.28 6.28 -5.13
N PHE A 183 9.37 5.71 -4.35
CA PHE A 183 9.25 5.94 -2.91
C PHE A 183 10.11 5.02 -2.05
N GLY A 184 11.04 4.28 -2.65
CA GLY A 184 12.07 3.53 -1.93
C GLY A 184 11.71 2.08 -1.59
N ALA A 185 10.68 1.51 -2.21
CA ALA A 185 10.42 0.07 -2.09
C ALA A 185 11.63 -0.73 -2.63
N SER A 186 12.02 -1.78 -1.93
CA SER A 186 13.15 -2.62 -2.31
C SER A 186 12.75 -3.68 -3.34
N PRO A 187 13.32 -3.68 -4.56
CA PRO A 187 13.04 -4.71 -5.56
C PRO A 187 13.64 -6.07 -5.22
N LEU A 188 14.57 -6.11 -4.25
CA LEU A 188 15.27 -7.32 -3.80
C LEU A 188 14.71 -7.86 -2.48
N ALA A 189 13.63 -7.26 -1.94
CA ALA A 189 12.97 -7.77 -0.75
C ALA A 189 12.54 -9.21 -0.98
N GLN A 190 12.81 -10.09 -0.04
CA GLN A 190 12.41 -11.49 -0.09
C GLN A 190 11.27 -11.73 0.88
N ASN A 191 10.26 -12.48 0.43
CA ASN A 191 9.19 -12.93 1.30
C ASN A 191 9.61 -14.18 2.10
N ASN A 192 8.69 -14.75 2.89
CA ASN A 192 8.93 -15.94 3.70
C ASN A 192 9.33 -17.19 2.88
N TYR A 193 9.07 -17.18 1.56
CA TYR A 193 9.45 -18.23 0.61
C TYR A 193 10.76 -17.92 -0.13
N SER A 194 11.48 -16.87 0.27
CA SER A 194 12.70 -16.37 -0.38
C SER A 194 12.48 -15.88 -1.82
N TRP A 195 11.27 -15.53 -2.18
CA TRP A 195 10.94 -14.99 -3.51
C TRP A 195 10.97 -13.47 -3.51
N THR A 196 11.53 -12.92 -4.58
CA THR A 196 11.53 -11.47 -4.80
C THR A 196 10.29 -11.02 -5.57
N PRO A 197 9.93 -9.73 -5.53
CA PRO A 197 8.79 -9.21 -6.29
C PRO A 197 8.84 -9.54 -7.78
N ILE A 198 10.03 -9.61 -8.38
CA ILE A 198 10.22 -9.96 -9.79
C ILE A 198 9.72 -11.37 -10.07
N ALA A 199 9.93 -12.32 -9.17
CA ALA A 199 9.48 -13.70 -9.32
C ALA A 199 7.94 -13.85 -9.31
N TYR A 200 7.23 -12.84 -8.78
CA TYR A 200 5.76 -12.77 -8.77
C TYR A 200 5.16 -12.17 -10.04
N SER A 201 5.98 -11.79 -11.03
CA SER A 201 5.46 -11.12 -12.22
C SER A 201 4.39 -11.95 -12.94
N ALA A 202 3.24 -11.34 -13.18
CA ALA A 202 2.07 -12.01 -13.78
C ALA A 202 2.33 -12.55 -15.20
N THR A 203 3.25 -11.91 -15.95
CA THR A 203 3.61 -12.29 -17.32
C THR A 203 5.11 -12.10 -17.57
N ALA A 204 5.67 -12.82 -18.54
CA ALA A 204 7.07 -12.65 -18.95
C ALA A 204 7.36 -11.21 -19.43
N ALA A 205 6.39 -10.55 -20.07
CA ALA A 205 6.52 -9.15 -20.47
C ALA A 205 6.59 -8.20 -19.27
N ALA A 206 5.78 -8.45 -18.24
CA ALA A 206 5.82 -7.69 -16.99
C ALA A 206 7.16 -7.91 -16.25
N GLU A 207 7.67 -9.15 -16.24
CA GLU A 207 8.97 -9.47 -15.68
C GLU A 207 10.11 -8.72 -16.39
N ALA A 208 10.13 -8.73 -17.73
CA ALA A 208 11.13 -8.02 -18.51
C ALA A 208 11.07 -6.51 -18.25
N TYR A 209 9.85 -5.94 -18.22
CA TYR A 209 9.66 -4.52 -17.90
C TYR A 209 10.13 -4.19 -16.48
N PHE A 210 9.80 -5.03 -15.51
CA PHE A 210 10.22 -4.80 -14.13
C PHE A 210 11.76 -4.84 -13.98
N LYS A 211 12.44 -5.81 -14.61
CA LYS A 211 13.91 -5.87 -14.65
C LYS A 211 14.53 -4.60 -15.26
N GLN A 212 13.96 -4.13 -16.38
CA GLN A 212 14.39 -2.89 -17.00
C GLN A 212 14.18 -1.68 -16.09
N LEU A 213 13.03 -1.61 -15.44
CA LEU A 213 12.69 -0.54 -14.52
C LEU A 213 13.66 -0.51 -13.32
N VAL A 214 13.96 -1.66 -12.69
CA VAL A 214 14.93 -1.77 -11.59
C VAL A 214 16.30 -1.28 -12.04
N ALA A 215 16.79 -1.72 -13.21
CA ALA A 215 18.08 -1.28 -13.74
C ALA A 215 18.12 0.22 -14.04
N GLU A 216 17.00 0.84 -14.44
CA GLU A 216 16.87 2.29 -14.64
C GLU A 216 16.97 3.02 -13.30
N PHE A 217 16.25 2.57 -12.28
CA PHE A 217 16.30 3.17 -10.92
C PHE A 217 17.69 3.04 -10.27
N GLU A 218 18.34 1.90 -10.41
CA GLU A 218 19.70 1.70 -9.88
C GLU A 218 20.70 2.66 -10.55
N ARG A 219 20.63 2.81 -11.89
CA ARG A 219 21.48 3.78 -12.61
C ARG A 219 21.22 5.21 -12.15
N GLN A 220 19.95 5.59 -11.98
CA GLN A 220 19.61 6.92 -11.50
C GLN A 220 20.11 7.16 -10.09
N ARG A 221 19.92 6.22 -9.17
CA ARG A 221 20.42 6.27 -7.79
C ARG A 221 21.94 6.43 -7.73
N LEU A 222 22.67 5.68 -8.55
CA LEU A 222 24.15 5.81 -8.63
C LEU A 222 24.56 7.18 -9.17
N SER A 223 23.86 7.70 -10.18
CA SER A 223 24.08 9.05 -10.72
C SER A 223 23.87 10.12 -9.65
N ASP A 224 22.77 10.05 -8.91
CA ASP A 224 22.43 11.02 -7.86
C ASP A 224 23.44 10.97 -6.71
N MET A 225 23.87 9.77 -6.29
CA MET A 225 24.93 9.61 -5.30
C MET A 225 26.27 10.22 -5.75
N ASN A 226 26.64 10.02 -7.01
CA ASN A 226 27.87 10.59 -7.54
C ASN A 226 27.80 12.12 -7.61
N GLN A 227 26.67 12.70 -8.04
CA GLN A 227 26.45 14.14 -8.04
C GLN A 227 26.51 14.71 -6.61
N GLN A 228 25.92 14.02 -5.63
CA GLN A 228 25.94 14.45 -4.24
C GLN A 228 27.38 14.42 -3.68
N ARG A 229 28.16 13.37 -3.97
CA ARG A 229 29.58 13.28 -3.60
C ARG A 229 30.40 14.39 -4.26
N GLU A 230 30.14 14.73 -5.52
CA GLU A 230 30.81 15.84 -6.20
C GLU A 230 30.48 17.19 -5.54
N ARG A 231 29.21 17.46 -5.25
CA ARG A 231 28.79 18.67 -4.54
C ARG A 231 29.44 18.79 -3.15
N GLU A 232 29.56 17.68 -2.43
CA GLU A 232 30.26 17.66 -1.13
C GLU A 232 31.75 17.93 -1.28
N ARG A 233 32.41 17.30 -2.28
CA ARG A 233 33.85 17.58 -2.58
C ARG A 233 34.06 19.05 -2.96
N GLU A 234 33.16 19.62 -3.71
CA GLU A 234 33.26 21.02 -4.11
C GLU A 234 33.06 21.96 -2.92
N LYS A 235 32.11 21.69 -2.02
CA LYS A 235 31.96 22.42 -0.75
C LYS A 235 33.21 22.33 0.13
N VAL A 236 33.84 21.15 0.19
CA VAL A 236 35.12 20.99 0.94
C VAL A 236 36.23 21.77 0.27
N ARG A 237 36.35 21.75 -1.07
CA ARG A 237 37.34 22.57 -1.79
C ARG A 237 37.13 24.07 -1.57
N GLN A 238 35.91 24.55 -1.60
CA GLN A 238 35.58 25.95 -1.34
C GLN A 238 35.93 26.36 0.11
N ARG A 239 35.69 25.47 1.08
CA ARG A 239 36.10 25.70 2.48
C ARG A 239 37.63 25.65 2.68
N ALA A 240 38.32 24.75 1.97
CA ALA A 240 39.76 24.62 2.03
C ALA A 240 40.50 25.77 1.24
N GLY A 241 39.86 26.32 0.21
CA GLY A 241 40.41 27.43 -0.59
C GLY A 241 40.55 28.76 0.15
N GLY A 242 40.07 28.82 1.40
CA GLY A 242 40.23 30.01 2.29
C GLY A 242 41.53 30.03 3.07
N VAL A 243 42.34 28.99 3.02
CA VAL A 243 43.69 29.02 3.62
C VAL A 243 44.65 29.56 2.58
N ARG A 244 44.81 30.88 2.55
CA ARG A 244 45.93 31.55 1.89
C ARG A 244 47.19 31.04 2.58
N LEU A 245 47.98 30.24 1.88
CA LEU A 245 49.41 30.03 2.21
C LEU A 245 50.04 31.41 2.06
N VAL A 246 50.22 32.12 3.18
CA VAL A 246 51.13 33.28 3.24
C VAL A 246 52.52 32.65 3.09
N THR A 247 53.07 32.70 1.89
CA THR A 247 54.48 32.52 1.65
C THR A 247 55.14 33.77 2.21
N GLN A 248 55.61 33.67 3.40
CA GLN A 248 56.48 34.65 4.02
C GLN A 248 57.89 34.41 3.46
N ASP A 249 58.21 35.11 2.39
CA ASP A 249 59.59 35.40 2.03
C ASP A 249 60.10 36.35 3.09
N ASP A 250 60.74 35.83 4.13
CA ASP A 250 61.78 36.56 4.82
C ASP A 250 62.68 35.62 5.62
N ALA A 251 63.95 35.86 5.40
CA ALA A 251 65.17 35.26 5.84
C ALA A 251 65.23 34.66 7.25
N GLY A 252 65.94 33.53 7.35
CA GLY A 252 66.80 33.32 8.50
C GLY A 252 66.71 32.01 9.26
N SER A 253 67.59 31.09 8.92
CA SER A 253 68.21 30.06 9.76
C SER A 253 67.52 28.73 10.03
N PRO A 254 68.30 27.61 10.00
CA PRO A 254 67.78 26.27 9.92
C PRO A 254 67.62 25.64 11.30
N ILE A 255 66.50 25.02 11.52
CA ILE A 255 66.32 24.03 12.60
C ILE A 255 65.96 22.68 12.02
N ALA A 256 66.77 21.70 12.45
CA ALA A 256 66.80 20.31 12.05
C ALA A 256 65.44 19.55 12.20
N GLY A 257 65.15 18.71 11.23
CA GLY A 257 64.65 17.38 11.46
C GLY A 257 63.20 17.20 11.85
N SER A 258 62.30 17.14 10.89
CA SER A 258 61.18 16.22 10.98
C SER A 258 60.84 15.70 9.58
N GLN A 259 60.94 14.40 9.44
CA GLN A 259 60.70 13.66 8.22
C GLN A 259 59.28 13.89 7.71
N ILE A 260 59.19 14.52 6.55
CA ILE A 260 57.92 14.56 5.78
C ILE A 260 57.75 13.17 5.16
N ARG A 261 56.85 12.39 5.70
CA ARG A 261 56.37 11.20 5.03
C ARG A 261 55.66 11.63 3.76
N THR A 262 56.23 11.27 2.65
CA THR A 262 55.64 11.42 1.33
C THR A 262 54.40 10.55 1.21
N ARG A 263 53.39 11.14 0.63
CA ARG A 263 52.03 10.67 0.50
C ARG A 263 51.88 9.74 -0.72
N ASP A 264 52.51 8.55 -0.65
CA ASP A 264 52.39 7.51 -1.67
C ASP A 264 51.85 6.17 -1.13
N ASP A 265 51.15 6.21 0.04
CA ASP A 265 50.54 5.00 0.60
C ASP A 265 49.01 5.13 0.71
N LEU A 266 48.33 5.54 -0.37
CA LEU A 266 46.86 5.51 -0.46
C LEU A 266 46.39 4.71 -1.68
N SER A 267 47.09 3.61 -1.99
CA SER A 267 46.66 2.64 -3.01
C SER A 267 46.27 1.28 -2.42
N ALA A 268 45.63 1.27 -1.26
CA ALA A 268 45.10 0.03 -0.69
C ALA A 268 43.77 0.31 0.04
N LEU A 269 42.75 0.69 -0.72
CA LEU A 269 41.37 0.43 -0.30
C LEU A 269 40.86 -0.72 -1.18
N PRO A 270 40.32 -1.80 -0.58
CA PRO A 270 39.77 -2.89 -1.37
C PRO A 270 38.53 -2.33 -2.10
N GLU A 271 38.52 -2.50 -3.40
CA GLU A 271 37.34 -2.39 -4.23
C GLU A 271 36.28 -3.32 -3.62
N PRO A 272 35.02 -2.87 -3.43
CA PRO A 272 33.93 -3.79 -3.14
C PRO A 272 33.64 -4.56 -4.42
N GLY A 273 34.39 -5.63 -4.65
CA GLY A 273 34.08 -6.63 -5.65
C GLY A 273 32.74 -7.30 -5.27
N ILE A 274 31.68 -6.87 -5.86
CA ILE A 274 30.47 -7.70 -5.96
C ILE A 274 30.81 -8.73 -7.03
N GLU A 275 31.48 -9.78 -6.64
CA GLU A 275 31.52 -11.01 -7.42
C GLU A 275 30.11 -11.58 -7.45
N TRP A 276 29.46 -11.40 -8.57
CA TRP A 276 28.31 -12.20 -8.95
C TRP A 276 28.79 -13.63 -9.20
N SER A 277 28.74 -14.47 -8.18
CA SER A 277 28.84 -15.90 -8.39
C SER A 277 27.75 -16.31 -9.37
N PRO A 278 28.08 -16.94 -10.49
CA PRO A 278 27.05 -17.51 -11.36
C PRO A 278 26.42 -18.66 -10.56
N ILE A 279 25.25 -18.38 -9.99
CA ILE A 279 24.42 -19.44 -9.44
C ILE A 279 24.09 -20.36 -10.61
N GLU A 280 24.66 -21.54 -10.53
CA GLU A 280 24.37 -22.67 -11.41
C GLU A 280 22.87 -22.72 -11.68
N ARG A 281 22.53 -22.56 -12.95
CA ARG A 281 21.19 -22.84 -13.46
C ARG A 281 20.89 -24.32 -13.26
N ARG A 282 20.42 -24.69 -12.09
CA ARG A 282 19.60 -25.88 -11.95
C ARG A 282 18.24 -25.53 -12.51
N ALA A 283 18.01 -25.96 -13.73
CA ALA A 283 16.70 -26.09 -14.30
C ALA A 283 15.88 -27.00 -13.36
N MET A 284 15.09 -26.41 -12.49
CA MET A 284 13.98 -27.11 -11.86
C MET A 284 12.80 -26.98 -12.81
N THR A 285 12.56 -28.05 -13.56
CA THR A 285 11.27 -28.30 -14.19
C THR A 285 10.21 -28.24 -13.10
N PRO A 286 9.09 -27.54 -13.31
CA PRO A 286 7.97 -27.60 -12.37
C PRO A 286 7.41 -29.01 -12.39
N THR A 287 7.62 -29.76 -11.31
CA THR A 287 6.80 -30.94 -11.05
C THR A 287 5.40 -30.45 -10.71
N GLU A 288 4.44 -30.87 -11.50
CA GLU A 288 3.01 -30.78 -11.22
C GLU A 288 2.72 -31.26 -9.78
N GLY A 289 2.00 -30.42 -9.02
CA GLY A 289 1.34 -30.87 -7.82
C GLY A 289 1.77 -30.19 -6.54
N ARG A 290 1.16 -29.09 -6.26
CA ARG A 290 0.52 -28.59 -5.04
C ARG A 290 0.55 -27.08 -5.01
N ASN A 291 -0.62 -26.51 -5.32
CA ASN A 291 -0.94 -25.12 -5.00
C ASN A 291 -1.20 -25.05 -3.48
N PRO A 292 -0.34 -24.42 -2.68
CA PRO A 292 -0.66 -24.09 -1.30
C PRO A 292 -1.31 -22.71 -1.29
N ALA A 293 -2.57 -22.70 -1.17
CA ALA A 293 -3.50 -21.58 -1.02
C ALA A 293 -4.39 -21.40 -2.25
N GLY A 294 -5.66 -21.79 -2.07
CA GLY A 294 -6.70 -21.79 -3.10
C GLY A 294 -7.05 -20.39 -3.62
N TRP A 295 -6.34 -19.98 -4.62
CA TRP A 295 -6.65 -18.82 -5.43
C TRP A 295 -7.26 -19.32 -6.73
N SER A 296 -8.59 -19.55 -6.75
CA SER A 296 -9.33 -19.82 -7.97
C SER A 296 -9.49 -18.50 -8.74
N PHE A 297 -8.66 -18.30 -9.74
CA PHE A 297 -8.97 -17.35 -10.81
C PHE A 297 -10.10 -17.94 -11.64
N GLY A 298 -11.31 -17.43 -11.45
CA GLY A 298 -12.44 -17.72 -12.34
C GLY A 298 -12.18 -17.14 -13.73
N ALA A 299 -11.55 -17.92 -14.59
CA ALA A 299 -11.55 -17.64 -16.02
C ALA A 299 -12.99 -17.80 -16.53
N ARG A 300 -13.65 -16.68 -16.85
CA ARG A 300 -14.87 -16.69 -17.67
C ARG A 300 -14.49 -17.12 -19.08
N VAL A 301 -14.66 -18.39 -19.36
CA VAL A 301 -14.71 -18.90 -20.71
C VAL A 301 -16.03 -18.44 -21.32
N ARG A 302 -15.98 -17.52 -22.30
CA ARG A 302 -17.12 -17.24 -23.18
C ARG A 302 -17.32 -18.49 -24.04
N ALA A 303 -18.40 -19.20 -23.78
CA ALA A 303 -18.90 -20.17 -24.74
C ALA A 303 -19.46 -19.39 -25.96
N SER A 304 -18.83 -19.53 -27.10
CA SER A 304 -19.41 -19.18 -28.40
C SER A 304 -20.39 -20.31 -28.75
N SER A 305 -21.68 -19.99 -28.78
CA SER A 305 -22.66 -20.83 -29.44
C SER A 305 -22.55 -20.59 -30.95
N GLY A 306 -22.10 -21.57 -31.68
CA GLY A 306 -22.30 -21.70 -33.10
C GLY A 306 -23.27 -22.87 -33.34
N ASP A 307 -24.27 -22.55 -34.17
CA ASP A 307 -25.34 -23.38 -34.76
C ASP A 307 -26.40 -23.94 -33.83
#